data_b776376f8c1de5b25f445f46c326756e
#
_entry.id   b776376f8c1de5b25f445f46c326756e
#
_cell.length_a   1.000
_cell.length_b   1.000
_cell.length_c   1.000
_cell.angle_alpha   90.00
_cell.angle_beta   90.00
_cell.angle_gamma   90.00
#
_symmetry.space_group_name_H-M   'P 1'
#
loop_
_entity.id
_entity.type
_entity.pdbx_description
1 polymer ?
#
loop_
_entity_poly.entity_id
_entity_poly.type
_entity_poly.pdbx_seq_one_letter_code
_entity_poly.pdbx_strand_id
1 'polypeptide(L)'
;RQETVEVSFADPDDETVLALAAIGIVDGYKDGTFLPAKSLTRAELAAITARITNYLAPATPDSGDTDLDDNTPITLRTTENGVAFIKAREGFRSTAYWDYSQYSIGYGSRCEANEYPNGITQEQADRLLRKKLQEFETKLDAFLTKNNLTLNDTQYDVLSSLTYNIGSTWMNGTRLASYLAGGQYTHNELASAMGIWCHVKESGGDYVIHDGLVSR
;
A
#
# COMPACT_ATOMS: atom_id res chain seq x y z
N ARG A 1 11.29 13.71 24.45
CA ARG A 1 10.05 14.51 24.62
C ARG A 1 9.14 14.11 23.49
N GLN A 2 8.12 13.30 23.75
CA GLN A 2 7.06 13.07 22.80
C GLN A 2 6.34 14.41 22.59
N GLU A 3 6.30 14.90 21.36
CA GLU A 3 5.40 15.97 20.98
C GLU A 3 3.99 15.40 21.10
N THR A 4 3.20 15.98 22.01
CA THR A 4 1.78 15.69 22.12
C THR A 4 1.11 16.28 20.88
N VAL A 5 0.65 15.41 19.99
CA VAL A 5 -0.21 15.82 18.88
C VAL A 5 -1.54 16.28 19.50
N GLU A 6 -1.87 17.55 19.32
CA GLU A 6 -3.14 18.12 19.80
C GLU A 6 -4.22 17.63 18.83
N VAL A 7 -5.07 16.71 19.29
CA VAL A 7 -6.20 16.17 18.53
C VAL A 7 -7.47 16.81 19.08
N SER A 8 -8.34 17.30 18.20
CA SER A 8 -9.66 17.83 18.58
C SER A 8 -10.72 17.35 17.59
N PHE A 9 -11.95 17.16 18.07
CA PHE A 9 -13.11 16.83 17.27
C PHE A 9 -14.19 17.92 17.39
N ALA A 10 -15.10 18.00 16.42
CA ALA A 10 -16.16 19.01 16.39
C ALA A 10 -17.32 18.70 17.37
N ASP A 11 -17.47 17.47 17.80
CA ASP A 11 -18.43 17.02 18.80
C ASP A 11 -17.80 17.02 20.22
N PRO A 12 -18.60 16.89 21.30
CA PRO A 12 -18.12 17.01 22.68
C PRO A 12 -16.95 16.07 22.96
N ASP A 13 -15.86 16.65 23.45
CA ASP A 13 -14.61 15.95 23.72
C ASP A 13 -14.74 15.05 24.96
N ASP A 14 -14.50 13.75 24.78
CA ASP A 14 -14.23 12.83 25.88
C ASP A 14 -12.71 12.67 25.96
N GLU A 15 -12.13 12.94 27.13
CA GLU A 15 -10.68 12.85 27.35
C GLU A 15 -10.13 11.47 26.96
N THR A 16 -10.91 10.40 27.13
CA THR A 16 -10.53 9.04 26.75
C THR A 16 -10.43 8.91 25.23
N VAL A 17 -11.38 9.50 24.49
CA VAL A 17 -11.38 9.50 23.02
C VAL A 17 -10.18 10.27 22.49
N LEU A 18 -9.91 11.46 23.04
CA LEU A 18 -8.77 12.28 22.67
C LEU A 18 -7.43 11.56 22.94
N ALA A 19 -7.32 10.90 24.11
CA ALA A 19 -6.13 10.11 24.44
C ALA A 19 -5.93 8.94 23.47
N LEU A 20 -6.98 8.20 23.10
CA LEU A 20 -6.92 7.11 22.15
C LEU A 20 -6.64 7.59 20.73
N ALA A 21 -7.14 8.76 20.34
CA ALA A 21 -6.86 9.36 19.05
C ALA A 21 -5.40 9.88 18.97
N ALA A 22 -4.90 10.49 20.05
CA ALA A 22 -3.50 10.95 20.11
C ALA A 22 -2.47 9.83 19.94
N ILE A 23 -2.79 8.61 20.34
CA ILE A 23 -1.97 7.42 20.15
C ILE A 23 -2.37 6.59 18.92
N GLY A 24 -3.29 7.09 18.08
CA GLY A 24 -3.66 6.48 16.79
C GLY A 24 -4.52 5.23 16.90
N ILE A 25 -5.13 4.94 18.04
CA ILE A 25 -6.04 3.78 18.21
C ILE A 25 -7.40 4.04 17.58
N VAL A 26 -7.90 5.27 17.68
CA VAL A 26 -9.16 5.69 17.06
C VAL A 26 -8.93 6.90 16.17
N ASP A 27 -9.76 7.04 15.13
CA ASP A 27 -9.79 8.19 14.23
C ASP A 27 -11.21 8.76 14.21
N GLY A 28 -11.33 10.08 13.98
CA GLY A 28 -12.60 10.72 13.68
C GLY A 28 -13.02 10.50 12.22
N TYR A 29 -14.18 11.03 11.88
CA TYR A 29 -14.69 11.05 10.52
C TYR A 29 -14.08 12.21 9.72
N LYS A 30 -14.19 12.13 8.38
CA LYS A 30 -13.64 13.15 7.47
C LYS A 30 -14.22 14.57 7.66
N ASP A 31 -15.38 14.65 8.29
CA ASP A 31 -16.04 15.91 8.64
C ASP A 31 -15.54 16.53 9.97
N GLY A 32 -14.55 15.89 10.60
CA GLY A 32 -13.95 16.32 11.84
C GLY A 32 -14.72 15.89 13.09
N THR A 33 -15.77 15.06 12.97
CA THR A 33 -16.52 14.51 14.10
C THR A 33 -15.97 13.17 14.56
N PHE A 34 -16.27 12.76 15.79
CA PHE A 34 -15.99 11.42 16.32
C PHE A 34 -17.26 10.56 16.44
N LEU A 35 -18.39 11.15 16.74
CA LEU A 35 -19.71 10.52 16.89
C LEU A 35 -19.71 9.36 17.92
N PRO A 36 -19.40 9.61 19.19
CA PRO A 36 -19.21 8.55 20.21
C PRO A 36 -20.45 7.69 20.46
N ALA A 37 -21.65 8.20 20.16
CA ALA A 37 -22.89 7.45 20.29
C ALA A 37 -23.24 6.59 19.06
N LYS A 38 -22.46 6.67 17.99
CA LYS A 38 -22.69 5.87 16.77
C LYS A 38 -22.21 4.44 16.97
N SER A 39 -23.03 3.47 16.60
CA SER A 39 -22.66 2.06 16.62
C SER A 39 -21.53 1.78 15.64
N LEU A 40 -20.50 1.06 16.10
CA LEU A 40 -19.39 0.62 15.26
C LEU A 40 -19.86 -0.45 14.27
N THR A 41 -19.40 -0.33 13.03
CA THR A 41 -19.47 -1.41 12.07
C THR A 41 -18.45 -2.52 12.42
N ARG A 42 -18.64 -3.72 11.88
CA ARG A 42 -17.67 -4.82 12.06
C ARG A 42 -16.28 -4.45 11.53
N ALA A 43 -16.20 -3.67 10.47
CA ALA A 43 -14.95 -3.22 9.88
C ALA A 43 -14.23 -2.21 10.79
N GLU A 44 -14.95 -1.22 11.34
CA GLU A 44 -14.41 -0.24 12.29
C GLU A 44 -13.92 -0.94 13.57
N LEU A 45 -14.70 -1.89 14.10
CA LEU A 45 -14.28 -2.67 15.28
C LEU A 45 -13.02 -3.49 14.98
N ALA A 46 -12.93 -4.15 13.83
CA ALA A 46 -11.75 -4.91 13.44
C ALA A 46 -10.50 -4.01 13.30
N ALA A 47 -10.67 -2.81 12.73
CA ALA A 47 -9.58 -1.84 12.61
C ALA A 47 -9.09 -1.36 13.98
N ILE A 48 -10.01 -1.00 14.89
CA ILE A 48 -9.66 -0.60 16.25
C ILE A 48 -8.96 -1.74 17.00
N THR A 49 -9.48 -2.97 16.89
CA THR A 49 -8.87 -4.14 17.54
C THR A 49 -7.45 -4.39 17.05
N ALA A 50 -7.22 -4.29 15.74
CA ALA A 50 -5.89 -4.43 15.16
C ALA A 50 -4.92 -3.36 15.69
N ARG A 51 -5.36 -2.10 15.78
CA ARG A 51 -4.55 -0.99 16.33
C ARG A 51 -4.22 -1.21 17.81
N ILE A 52 -5.19 -1.65 18.62
CA ILE A 52 -4.96 -1.98 20.02
C ILE A 52 -3.94 -3.13 20.15
N THR A 53 -4.08 -4.18 19.35
CA THR A 53 -3.16 -5.31 19.36
C THR A 53 -1.74 -4.87 19.01
N ASN A 54 -1.58 -4.01 18.01
CA ASN A 54 -0.29 -3.45 17.63
C ASN A 54 0.29 -2.53 18.72
N TYR A 55 -0.56 -1.71 19.37
CA TYR A 55 -0.12 -0.82 20.44
C TYR A 55 0.32 -1.58 21.70
N LEU A 56 -0.35 -2.69 22.03
CA LEU A 56 -0.06 -3.52 23.19
C LEU A 56 1.00 -4.59 22.89
N ALA A 57 1.35 -4.81 21.62
CA ALA A 57 2.46 -5.70 21.28
C ALA A 57 3.71 -5.19 22.01
N PRO A 58 4.47 -6.07 22.70
CA PRO A 58 5.72 -5.64 23.31
C PRO A 58 6.53 -5.00 22.18
N ALA A 59 7.05 -3.78 22.43
CA ALA A 59 7.97 -3.14 21.52
C ALA A 59 9.04 -4.19 21.22
N THR A 60 9.02 -4.76 20.03
CA THR A 60 10.15 -5.53 19.56
C THR A 60 11.34 -4.59 19.71
N PRO A 61 12.41 -5.01 20.42
CA PRO A 61 13.55 -4.15 20.59
C PRO A 61 13.92 -3.66 19.21
N ASP A 62 14.05 -2.36 19.11
CA ASP A 62 14.44 -1.60 17.93
C ASP A 62 15.25 -2.48 16.95
N SER A 63 14.56 -3.25 16.16
CA SER A 63 15.08 -3.71 14.89
C SER A 63 15.03 -2.48 13.99
N GLY A 64 15.75 -1.46 14.40
CA GLY A 64 16.15 -0.42 13.49
C GLY A 64 16.60 -1.17 12.27
N ASP A 65 15.82 -1.10 11.20
CA ASP A 65 16.08 -1.90 10.01
C ASP A 65 17.47 -1.47 9.52
N THR A 66 18.49 -2.14 10.09
CA THR A 66 19.91 -2.03 9.66
C THR A 66 20.01 -2.30 8.16
N ASP A 67 18.96 -2.83 7.59
CA ASP A 67 18.74 -3.16 6.19
C ASP A 67 18.42 -1.92 5.34
N LEU A 68 17.95 -0.80 5.94
CA LEU A 68 17.77 0.47 5.20
C LEU A 68 19.09 1.18 4.89
N ASP A 69 20.11 1.00 5.73
CA ASP A 69 21.45 1.57 5.58
C ASP A 69 22.43 0.59 4.90
N ASP A 70 21.97 -0.62 4.59
CA ASP A 70 22.73 -1.58 3.80
C ASP A 70 22.84 -1.09 2.35
N ASN A 71 24.03 -0.72 1.93
CA ASN A 71 24.33 -0.24 0.57
C ASN A 71 24.49 -1.37 -0.47
N THR A 72 24.13 -2.62 -0.14
CA THR A 72 24.18 -3.73 -1.11
C THR A 72 23.26 -3.42 -2.29
N PRO A 73 23.75 -3.43 -3.53
CA PRO A 73 22.93 -3.14 -4.70
C PRO A 73 21.78 -4.15 -4.85
N ILE A 74 20.58 -3.65 -4.99
CA ILE A 74 19.39 -4.47 -5.33
C ILE A 74 19.29 -4.47 -6.86
N THR A 75 19.57 -5.63 -7.46
CA THR A 75 19.43 -5.80 -8.91
C THR A 75 17.98 -6.12 -9.24
N LEU A 76 17.40 -5.35 -10.14
CA LEU A 76 16.05 -5.52 -10.67
C LEU A 76 16.11 -5.80 -12.17
N ARG A 77 15.10 -6.50 -12.68
CA ARG A 77 14.81 -6.56 -14.10
C ARG A 77 14.00 -5.35 -14.57
N THR A 78 13.14 -4.79 -13.69
CA THR A 78 12.49 -3.50 -13.92
C THR A 78 13.55 -2.44 -14.17
N THR A 79 13.44 -1.73 -15.29
CA THR A 79 14.41 -0.70 -15.65
C THR A 79 14.37 0.50 -14.72
N GLU A 80 15.41 1.33 -14.72
CA GLU A 80 15.42 2.58 -13.96
C GLU A 80 14.29 3.53 -14.42
N ASN A 81 13.87 3.46 -15.68
CA ASN A 81 12.70 4.19 -16.16
C ASN A 81 11.40 3.66 -15.53
N GLY A 82 11.26 2.33 -15.41
CA GLY A 82 10.14 1.70 -14.72
C GLY A 82 10.09 2.08 -13.23
N VAL A 83 11.23 2.03 -12.54
CA VAL A 83 11.35 2.48 -11.15
C VAL A 83 10.99 3.96 -11.01
N ALA A 84 11.51 4.83 -11.87
CA ALA A 84 11.21 6.26 -11.85
C ALA A 84 9.72 6.53 -12.10
N PHE A 85 9.09 5.78 -13.01
CA PHE A 85 7.65 5.87 -13.27
C PHE A 85 6.83 5.51 -12.03
N ILE A 86 7.16 4.42 -11.33
CA ILE A 86 6.48 4.01 -10.09
C ILE A 86 6.65 5.11 -9.03
N LYS A 87 7.87 5.59 -8.80
CA LYS A 87 8.16 6.66 -7.82
C LYS A 87 7.35 7.92 -8.10
N ALA A 88 7.22 8.32 -9.37
CA ALA A 88 6.45 9.49 -9.77
C ALA A 88 4.94 9.34 -9.51
N ARG A 89 4.41 8.09 -9.59
CA ARG A 89 2.99 7.79 -9.35
C ARG A 89 2.65 7.66 -7.88
N GLU A 90 3.50 6.99 -7.11
CA GLU A 90 3.28 6.76 -5.67
C GLU A 90 3.52 8.03 -4.85
N GLY A 91 4.45 8.89 -5.27
CA GLY A 91 4.89 10.04 -4.50
C GLY A 91 5.69 9.65 -3.25
N PHE A 92 6.52 10.56 -2.75
CA PHE A 92 7.34 10.31 -1.58
C PHE A 92 6.69 10.88 -0.31
N ARG A 93 6.65 10.07 0.75
CA ARG A 93 6.31 10.50 2.11
C ARG A 93 7.37 10.03 3.09
N SER A 94 7.99 10.97 3.78
CA SER A 94 9.08 10.68 4.72
C SER A 94 8.61 10.04 6.03
N THR A 95 7.35 10.24 6.41
CA THR A 95 6.77 9.72 7.66
C THR A 95 5.66 8.72 7.37
N ALA A 96 5.46 7.78 8.31
CA ALA A 96 4.38 6.82 8.21
C ALA A 96 3.01 7.52 8.20
N TYR A 97 2.11 7.03 7.36
CA TYR A 97 0.73 7.52 7.26
C TYR A 97 -0.22 6.35 7.14
N TRP A 98 -1.45 6.55 7.61
CA TRP A 98 -2.50 5.56 7.46
C TRP A 98 -3.04 5.58 6.03
N ASP A 99 -3.02 4.42 5.38
CA ASP A 99 -3.52 4.23 4.02
C ASP A 99 -4.58 3.14 4.01
N TYR A 100 -5.85 3.54 4.08
CA TYR A 100 -7.04 2.67 4.07
C TYR A 100 -7.03 1.52 5.08
N SER A 101 -6.04 0.66 5.09
CA SER A 101 -6.00 -0.57 5.87
C SER A 101 -4.65 -0.86 6.52
N GLN A 102 -3.65 -0.03 6.28
CA GLN A 102 -2.28 -0.24 6.76
C GLN A 102 -1.54 1.08 6.90
N TYR A 103 -0.47 1.08 7.68
CA TYR A 103 0.50 2.16 7.61
C TYR A 103 1.43 1.96 6.42
N SER A 104 1.71 3.07 5.73
CA SER A 104 2.60 3.13 4.58
C SER A 104 3.61 4.25 4.76
N ILE A 105 4.80 4.10 4.16
CA ILE A 105 5.89 5.07 4.20
C ILE A 105 6.63 5.08 2.86
N GLY A 106 7.41 6.11 2.60
CA GLY A 106 8.23 6.21 1.40
C GLY A 106 7.37 6.32 0.14
N TYR A 107 7.50 5.36 -0.75
CA TYR A 107 6.71 5.21 -1.97
C TYR A 107 5.61 4.16 -1.82
N GLY A 108 4.86 4.20 -0.71
CA GLY A 108 3.77 3.27 -0.45
C GLY A 108 4.20 1.92 0.14
N SER A 109 5.40 1.82 0.68
CA SER A 109 5.87 0.61 1.38
C SER A 109 5.11 0.45 2.70
N ARG A 110 4.61 -0.75 2.96
CA ARG A 110 3.94 -1.07 4.22
C ARG A 110 4.93 -0.97 5.38
N CYS A 111 4.48 -0.42 6.49
CA CYS A 111 5.23 -0.36 7.75
C CYS A 111 4.29 -0.48 8.95
N GLU A 112 4.87 -0.60 10.14
CA GLU A 112 4.14 -0.42 11.39
C GLU A 112 4.07 1.06 11.79
N ALA A 113 3.11 1.43 12.63
CA ALA A 113 2.84 2.83 12.99
C ALA A 113 4.06 3.60 13.52
N ASN A 114 4.91 2.93 14.30
CA ASN A 114 6.08 3.50 14.95
C ASN A 114 7.41 2.89 14.49
N GLU A 115 7.41 2.19 13.37
CA GLU A 115 8.61 1.52 12.85
C GLU A 115 9.71 2.52 12.48
N TYR A 116 9.31 3.69 11.97
CA TYR A 116 10.22 4.76 11.56
C TYR A 116 9.88 6.07 12.29
N PRO A 117 10.15 6.20 13.61
CA PRO A 117 9.69 7.33 14.41
C PRO A 117 10.30 8.67 13.97
N ASN A 118 11.47 8.66 13.34
CA ASN A 118 12.15 9.83 12.80
C ASN A 118 11.90 10.03 11.28
N GLY A 119 11.05 9.19 10.69
CA GLY A 119 10.87 9.14 9.24
C GLY A 119 12.02 8.47 8.51
N ILE A 120 11.97 8.50 7.18
CA ILE A 120 12.99 7.93 6.29
C ILE A 120 13.43 8.94 5.23
N THR A 121 14.64 8.77 4.71
CA THR A 121 15.17 9.54 3.57
C THR A 121 14.60 9.00 2.24
N GLN A 122 14.82 9.75 1.15
CA GLN A 122 14.45 9.28 -0.19
C GLN A 122 15.25 8.05 -0.62
N GLU A 123 16.51 7.96 -0.21
CA GLU A 123 17.38 6.81 -0.48
C GLU A 123 16.86 5.56 0.23
N GLN A 124 16.47 5.70 1.50
CA GLN A 124 15.87 4.61 2.27
C GLN A 124 14.52 4.18 1.67
N ALA A 125 13.70 5.15 1.23
CA ALA A 125 12.44 4.86 0.54
C ALA A 125 12.67 4.17 -0.82
N ASP A 126 13.69 4.57 -1.58
CA ASP A 126 14.06 3.90 -2.83
C ASP A 126 14.47 2.44 -2.56
N ARG A 127 15.20 2.21 -1.50
CA ARG A 127 15.60 0.87 -1.10
C ARG A 127 14.39 -0.01 -0.74
N LEU A 128 13.44 0.50 0.04
CA LEU A 128 12.18 -0.20 0.37
C LEU A 128 11.39 -0.55 -0.90
N LEU A 129 11.26 0.42 -1.80
CA LEU A 129 10.61 0.22 -3.10
C LEU A 129 11.29 -0.92 -3.88
N ARG A 130 12.62 -0.89 -4.02
CA ARG A 130 13.38 -1.89 -4.78
C ARG A 130 13.28 -3.29 -4.16
N LYS A 131 13.34 -3.41 -2.83
CA LYS A 131 13.08 -4.68 -2.14
C LYS A 131 11.71 -5.24 -2.48
N LYS A 132 10.69 -4.38 -2.43
CA LYS A 132 9.32 -4.78 -2.76
C LYS A 132 9.15 -5.19 -4.22
N LEU A 133 9.79 -4.45 -5.14
CA LEU A 133 9.83 -4.83 -6.55
C LEU A 133 10.50 -6.18 -6.75
N GLN A 134 11.62 -6.46 -6.11
CA GLN A 134 12.31 -7.76 -6.21
C GLN A 134 11.43 -8.94 -5.78
N GLU A 135 10.62 -8.76 -4.72
CA GLU A 135 9.63 -9.76 -4.32
C GLU A 135 8.56 -9.98 -5.41
N PHE A 136 8.11 -8.90 -6.04
CA PHE A 136 7.11 -8.97 -7.10
C PHE A 136 7.69 -9.53 -8.40
N GLU A 137 8.92 -9.18 -8.77
CA GLU A 137 9.62 -9.73 -9.92
C GLU A 137 9.76 -11.24 -9.81
N THR A 138 10.09 -11.77 -8.63
CA THR A 138 10.15 -13.22 -8.39
C THR A 138 8.84 -13.91 -8.78
N LYS A 139 7.69 -13.31 -8.42
CA LYS A 139 6.37 -13.85 -8.75
C LYS A 139 6.01 -13.66 -10.22
N LEU A 140 6.37 -12.50 -10.78
CA LEU A 140 6.13 -12.17 -12.18
C LEU A 140 6.94 -13.10 -13.09
N ASP A 141 8.21 -13.31 -12.80
CA ASP A 141 9.07 -14.22 -13.57
C ASP A 141 8.59 -15.68 -13.50
N ALA A 142 8.11 -16.11 -12.34
CA ALA A 142 7.48 -17.42 -12.21
C ALA A 142 6.21 -17.54 -13.08
N PHE A 143 5.37 -16.49 -13.13
CA PHE A 143 4.19 -16.43 -14.00
C PHE A 143 4.58 -16.45 -15.48
N LEU A 144 5.56 -15.66 -15.88
CA LEU A 144 6.06 -15.61 -17.26
C LEU A 144 6.63 -16.97 -17.69
N THR A 145 7.47 -17.59 -16.87
CA THR A 145 8.06 -18.89 -17.13
C THR A 145 6.99 -19.98 -17.27
N LYS A 146 6.04 -20.04 -16.34
CA LYS A 146 4.92 -20.99 -16.36
C LYS A 146 4.11 -20.92 -17.64
N ASN A 147 3.94 -19.71 -18.21
CA ASN A 147 3.11 -19.47 -19.37
C ASN A 147 3.93 -19.34 -20.68
N ASN A 148 5.24 -19.59 -20.63
CA ASN A 148 6.17 -19.47 -21.75
C ASN A 148 6.10 -18.09 -22.44
N LEU A 149 6.06 -17.02 -21.63
CA LEU A 149 5.96 -15.64 -22.09
C LEU A 149 7.33 -14.95 -22.07
N THR A 150 7.63 -14.22 -23.13
CA THR A 150 8.79 -13.35 -23.21
C THR A 150 8.32 -11.91 -23.39
N LEU A 151 8.82 -11.02 -22.53
CA LEU A 151 8.50 -9.60 -22.55
C LEU A 151 9.77 -8.80 -22.86
N ASN A 152 9.61 -7.71 -23.60
CA ASN A 152 10.63 -6.67 -23.65
C ASN A 152 10.61 -5.82 -22.36
N ASP A 153 11.62 -4.96 -22.21
CA ASP A 153 11.79 -4.16 -20.98
C ASP A 153 10.58 -3.28 -20.69
N THR A 154 10.03 -2.60 -21.70
CA THR A 154 8.84 -1.74 -21.52
C THR A 154 7.62 -2.53 -21.05
N GLN A 155 7.39 -3.71 -21.64
CA GLN A 155 6.28 -4.58 -21.24
C GLN A 155 6.47 -5.09 -19.80
N TYR A 156 7.71 -5.40 -19.45
CA TYR A 156 8.05 -5.83 -18.10
C TYR A 156 7.84 -4.70 -17.08
N ASP A 157 8.30 -3.49 -17.38
CA ASP A 157 8.11 -2.31 -16.54
C ASP A 157 6.61 -2.03 -16.28
N VAL A 158 5.77 -2.17 -17.32
CA VAL A 158 4.32 -2.00 -17.20
C VAL A 158 3.72 -3.03 -16.23
N LEU A 159 4.08 -4.31 -16.37
CA LEU A 159 3.55 -5.35 -15.48
C LEU A 159 4.13 -5.24 -14.06
N SER A 160 5.38 -4.80 -13.91
CA SER A 160 5.98 -4.51 -12.60
C SER A 160 5.24 -3.36 -11.91
N SER A 161 4.98 -2.27 -12.62
CA SER A 161 4.20 -1.14 -12.11
C SER A 161 2.77 -1.53 -11.71
N LEU A 162 2.11 -2.32 -12.56
CA LEU A 162 0.78 -2.86 -12.25
C LEU A 162 0.83 -3.72 -10.98
N THR A 163 1.81 -4.64 -10.90
CA THR A 163 1.97 -5.54 -9.75
C THR A 163 2.28 -4.77 -8.47
N TYR A 164 3.07 -3.71 -8.56
CA TYR A 164 3.35 -2.85 -7.42
C TYR A 164 2.08 -2.19 -6.88
N ASN A 165 1.20 -1.71 -7.79
CA ASN A 165 -0.02 -1.01 -7.44
C ASN A 165 -1.11 -1.94 -6.87
N ILE A 166 -1.39 -3.09 -7.51
CA ILE A 166 -2.53 -3.96 -7.18
C ILE A 166 -2.14 -5.29 -6.50
N GLY A 167 -0.86 -5.50 -6.26
CA GLY A 167 -0.33 -6.78 -5.75
C GLY A 167 -0.24 -7.85 -6.83
N SER A 168 0.25 -9.04 -6.45
CA SER A 168 0.52 -10.16 -7.37
C SER A 168 -0.68 -11.09 -7.60
N THR A 169 -1.82 -10.85 -6.98
CA THR A 169 -3.00 -11.75 -7.04
C THR A 169 -3.62 -11.83 -8.44
N TRP A 170 -3.42 -10.81 -9.28
CA TRP A 170 -3.89 -10.82 -10.66
C TRP A 170 -3.32 -11.96 -11.51
N MET A 171 -2.17 -12.51 -11.14
CA MET A 171 -1.51 -13.64 -11.82
C MET A 171 -2.23 -14.97 -11.61
N ASN A 172 -3.17 -15.04 -10.64
CA ASN A 172 -3.82 -16.28 -10.21
C ASN A 172 -5.24 -16.42 -10.78
N GLY A 173 -5.37 -16.96 -12.00
CA GLY A 173 -6.68 -17.33 -12.58
C GLY A 173 -7.60 -16.17 -12.93
N THR A 174 -7.07 -14.96 -13.07
CA THR A 174 -7.84 -13.79 -13.49
C THR A 174 -7.97 -13.72 -15.01
N ARG A 175 -8.92 -12.91 -15.50
CA ARG A 175 -9.08 -12.65 -16.94
C ARG A 175 -7.80 -12.03 -17.53
N LEU A 176 -7.16 -11.10 -16.81
CA LEU A 176 -5.89 -10.50 -17.22
C LEU A 176 -4.79 -11.55 -17.40
N ALA A 177 -4.61 -12.43 -16.41
CA ALA A 177 -3.65 -13.53 -16.49
C ALA A 177 -3.95 -14.47 -17.67
N SER A 178 -5.22 -14.81 -17.90
CA SER A 178 -5.63 -15.67 -19.02
C SER A 178 -5.37 -15.05 -20.38
N TYR A 179 -5.61 -13.75 -20.54
CA TYR A 179 -5.32 -13.04 -21.78
C TYR A 179 -3.84 -13.00 -22.06
N LEU A 180 -3.03 -12.64 -21.08
CA LEU A 180 -1.57 -12.63 -21.25
C LEU A 180 -1.03 -14.03 -21.56
N ALA A 181 -1.50 -15.08 -20.88
CA ALA A 181 -1.06 -16.46 -21.09
C ALA A 181 -1.55 -17.05 -22.42
N GLY A 182 -2.75 -16.71 -22.87
CA GLY A 182 -3.36 -17.25 -24.08
C GLY A 182 -2.93 -16.54 -25.37
N GLY A 183 -2.36 -15.35 -25.28
CA GLY A 183 -1.88 -14.57 -26.43
C GLY A 183 -2.97 -14.12 -27.42
N GLN A 184 -4.26 -14.35 -27.09
CA GLN A 184 -5.40 -14.00 -27.95
C GLN A 184 -6.28 -12.98 -27.22
N TYR A 185 -6.05 -11.71 -27.47
CA TYR A 185 -6.84 -10.60 -26.96
C TYR A 185 -6.72 -9.39 -27.88
N THR A 186 -7.77 -8.61 -27.93
CA THR A 186 -7.72 -7.26 -28.49
C THR A 186 -7.20 -6.26 -27.45
N HIS A 187 -6.70 -5.13 -27.90
CA HIS A 187 -6.29 -4.05 -26.99
C HIS A 187 -7.41 -3.63 -26.03
N ASN A 188 -8.65 -3.59 -26.51
CA ASN A 188 -9.81 -3.22 -25.68
C ASN A 188 -10.12 -4.27 -24.61
N GLU A 189 -9.98 -5.55 -24.91
CA GLU A 189 -10.16 -6.63 -23.93
C GLU A 189 -9.09 -6.61 -22.86
N LEU A 190 -7.84 -6.38 -23.24
CA LEU A 190 -6.74 -6.24 -22.28
C LEU A 190 -6.96 -5.01 -21.38
N ALA A 191 -7.26 -3.85 -21.97
CA ALA A 191 -7.55 -2.63 -21.24
C ALA A 191 -8.73 -2.81 -20.27
N SER A 192 -9.80 -3.48 -20.70
CA SER A 192 -10.95 -3.80 -19.85
C SER A 192 -10.57 -4.74 -18.71
N ALA A 193 -9.72 -5.74 -18.97
CA ALA A 193 -9.27 -6.67 -17.93
C ALA A 193 -8.36 -5.98 -16.90
N MET A 194 -7.56 -5.01 -17.31
CA MET A 194 -6.78 -4.15 -16.41
C MET A 194 -7.68 -3.19 -15.65
N GLY A 195 -8.68 -2.60 -16.30
CA GLY A 195 -9.61 -1.63 -15.71
C GLY A 195 -10.46 -2.19 -14.55
N ILE A 196 -10.68 -3.51 -14.48
CA ILE A 196 -11.37 -4.13 -13.34
C ILE A 196 -10.67 -3.83 -12.01
N TRP A 197 -9.37 -3.68 -12.01
CA TRP A 197 -8.56 -3.39 -10.82
C TRP A 197 -8.65 -1.93 -10.34
N CYS A 198 -9.33 -1.06 -11.09
CA CYS A 198 -9.67 0.28 -10.67
C CYS A 198 -10.90 0.35 -9.76
N HIS A 199 -11.60 -0.79 -9.56
CA HIS A 199 -12.81 -0.84 -8.76
C HIS A 199 -12.48 -1.20 -7.32
N VAL A 200 -12.94 -0.36 -6.40
CA VAL A 200 -12.86 -0.60 -4.95
C VAL A 200 -14.25 -0.96 -4.46
N LYS A 201 -14.34 -2.00 -3.63
CA LYS A 201 -15.60 -2.40 -3.00
C LYS A 201 -15.90 -1.47 -1.83
N GLU A 202 -16.93 -0.66 -1.94
CA GLU A 202 -17.38 0.18 -0.84
C GLU A 202 -18.14 -0.63 0.23
N SER A 203 -18.29 -0.01 1.41
CA SER A 203 -18.95 -0.64 2.57
C SER A 203 -20.41 -1.05 2.35
N GLY A 204 -21.05 -0.57 1.28
CA GLY A 204 -22.41 -0.97 0.84
C GLY A 204 -22.46 -2.22 -0.04
N GLY A 205 -21.30 -2.77 -0.41
CA GLY A 205 -21.22 -3.95 -1.28
C GLY A 205 -21.07 -3.66 -2.76
N ASP A 206 -21.26 -2.42 -3.18
CA ASP A 206 -21.10 -2.00 -4.56
C ASP A 206 -19.63 -1.77 -4.92
N TYR A 207 -19.28 -2.01 -6.19
CA TYR A 207 -17.96 -1.71 -6.73
C TYR A 207 -17.99 -0.35 -7.42
N VAL A 208 -17.16 0.58 -6.98
CA VAL A 208 -17.02 1.92 -7.58
C VAL A 208 -15.63 2.08 -8.18
N ILE A 209 -15.57 2.86 -9.26
CA ILE A 209 -14.29 3.22 -9.88
C ILE A 209 -13.59 4.22 -8.98
N HIS A 210 -12.35 3.92 -8.60
CA HIS A 210 -11.53 4.82 -7.81
C HIS A 210 -10.63 5.65 -8.73
N ASP A 211 -10.87 6.96 -8.82
CA ASP A 211 -10.17 7.88 -9.75
C ASP A 211 -8.64 7.82 -9.62
N GLY A 212 -8.13 7.65 -8.40
CA GLY A 212 -6.70 7.48 -8.15
C GLY A 212 -6.09 6.22 -8.77
N LEU A 213 -6.91 5.18 -9.05
CA LEU A 213 -6.46 3.96 -9.72
C LEU A 213 -6.62 4.04 -11.25
N VAL A 214 -7.56 4.85 -11.75
CA VAL A 214 -7.77 5.07 -13.18
C VAL A 214 -6.67 5.92 -13.79
N SER A 215 -6.13 6.87 -13.02
CA SER A 215 -5.09 7.80 -13.47
C SER A 215 -3.67 7.21 -13.48
N ARG A 216 -3.52 5.96 -13.10
CA ARG A 216 -2.26 5.20 -13.09
C ARG A 216 -2.18 4.24 -14.28
#